data_d682da5b20dff7fc3d833147be049136
#
_entry.id   d682da5b20dff7fc3d833147be049136
#
_cell.length_a   1.000
_cell.length_b   1.000
_cell.length_c   1.000
_cell.angle_alpha   90.00
_cell.angle_beta   90.00
_cell.angle_gamma   90.00
#
_symmetry.space_group_name_H-M   'P 1'
#
loop_
_entity.id
_entity.type
_entity.pdbx_description
1 polymer ?
#
loop_
_entity_poly.entity_id
_entity_poly.type
_entity_poly.pdbx_seq_one_letter_code
_entity_poly.pdbx_strand_id
1 'polypeptide(L)'
;NTPTDTGAIMKILNKLFLTVFLLMAVPSFANDGFAVIDMRVAVLSTQQAQDTFKALEEDADYAANVEQAQTLQADRQSLAETLQKDGETMSQEEVANSQKAIQEKSKDLEFIVGKIQAKQNETAENIFRDMNPSLQKILSELLAAKQIKVLLARDTAIFADPALDITDDVTSMLDVAASVANE
;
A
#
# COMPACT_ATOMS: atom_id res chain seq x y z
N ASN A 1 -30.51 -44.56 -50.94
CA ASN A 1 -30.11 -43.13 -50.79
C ASN A 1 -31.08 -42.45 -49.82
N THR A 2 -30.65 -42.33 -48.58
CA THR A 2 -31.34 -41.54 -47.58
C THR A 2 -30.68 -40.16 -47.52
N PRO A 3 -31.41 -39.04 -47.71
CA PRO A 3 -30.85 -37.72 -47.53
C PRO A 3 -30.66 -37.45 -46.04
N THR A 4 -29.44 -37.26 -45.64
CA THR A 4 -29.06 -36.78 -44.30
C THR A 4 -29.59 -35.36 -44.14
N ASP A 5 -30.55 -35.21 -43.26
CA ASP A 5 -31.21 -33.94 -42.94
C ASP A 5 -30.25 -33.02 -42.10
N THR A 6 -29.31 -32.42 -42.82
CA THR A 6 -28.33 -31.48 -42.27
C THR A 6 -28.98 -30.22 -41.68
N GLY A 7 -30.21 -29.92 -42.11
CA GLY A 7 -30.96 -28.75 -41.66
C GLY A 7 -31.57 -28.90 -40.26
N ALA A 8 -31.93 -30.12 -39.87
CA ALA A 8 -32.48 -30.40 -38.54
C ALA A 8 -31.37 -30.34 -37.44
N ILE A 9 -30.17 -30.86 -37.75
CA ILE A 9 -29.05 -30.86 -36.85
C ILE A 9 -28.57 -29.42 -36.57
N MET A 10 -28.54 -28.56 -37.61
CA MET A 10 -28.13 -27.16 -37.49
C MET A 10 -29.12 -26.32 -36.66
N LYS A 11 -30.43 -26.62 -36.76
CA LYS A 11 -31.46 -25.96 -35.95
C LYS A 11 -31.42 -26.38 -34.47
N ILE A 12 -31.04 -27.63 -34.19
CA ILE A 12 -30.90 -28.15 -32.83
C ILE A 12 -29.61 -27.58 -32.20
N LEU A 13 -28.51 -27.49 -32.94
CA LEU A 13 -27.25 -26.90 -32.49
C LEU A 13 -27.41 -25.41 -32.17
N ASN A 14 -28.15 -24.66 -32.99
CA ASN A 14 -28.39 -23.22 -32.77
C ASN A 14 -29.32 -22.96 -31.56
N LYS A 15 -30.26 -23.84 -31.27
CA LYS A 15 -31.10 -23.76 -30.06
C LYS A 15 -30.33 -24.18 -28.81
N LEU A 16 -29.41 -25.11 -28.90
CA LEU A 16 -28.53 -25.53 -27.78
C LEU A 16 -27.53 -24.43 -27.44
N PHE A 17 -26.99 -23.71 -28.44
CA PHE A 17 -26.09 -22.60 -28.24
C PHE A 17 -26.79 -21.38 -27.61
N LEU A 18 -28.06 -21.13 -27.95
CA LEU A 18 -28.82 -20.02 -27.37
C LEU A 18 -29.26 -20.30 -25.92
N THR A 19 -29.38 -21.56 -25.50
CA THR A 19 -29.79 -21.93 -24.14
C THR A 19 -28.61 -21.93 -23.16
N VAL A 20 -27.39 -22.16 -23.63
CA VAL A 20 -26.16 -22.11 -22.77
C VAL A 20 -25.74 -20.68 -22.46
N PHE A 21 -26.08 -19.69 -23.34
CA PHE A 21 -25.77 -18.28 -23.10
C PHE A 21 -26.65 -17.59 -22.04
N LEU A 22 -27.76 -18.22 -21.64
CA LEU A 22 -28.73 -17.63 -20.70
C LEU A 22 -28.50 -18.02 -19.23
N LEU A 23 -27.44 -18.80 -18.91
CA LEU A 23 -27.17 -19.28 -17.56
C LEU A 23 -25.89 -18.71 -16.94
N MET A 24 -25.26 -17.72 -17.58
CA MET A 24 -24.26 -16.88 -16.92
C MET A 24 -24.94 -15.62 -16.33
N ALA A 25 -25.96 -15.83 -15.50
CA ALA A 25 -26.29 -14.82 -14.50
C ALA A 25 -25.14 -14.80 -13.50
N VAL A 26 -24.09 -14.03 -13.81
CA VAL A 26 -23.14 -13.56 -12.78
C VAL A 26 -24.02 -12.96 -11.68
N PRO A 27 -23.92 -13.42 -10.43
CA PRO A 27 -24.59 -12.73 -9.35
C PRO A 27 -24.07 -11.29 -9.39
N SER A 28 -24.89 -10.37 -9.88
CA SER A 28 -24.70 -8.96 -9.56
C SER A 28 -24.87 -8.92 -8.05
N PHE A 29 -23.77 -8.94 -7.30
CA PHE A 29 -23.79 -8.45 -5.95
C PHE A 29 -24.30 -7.02 -6.09
N ALA A 30 -25.58 -6.83 -5.80
CA ALA A 30 -26.16 -5.52 -5.68
C ALA A 30 -25.40 -4.88 -4.50
N ASN A 31 -24.33 -4.17 -4.80
CA ASN A 31 -23.78 -3.21 -3.88
C ASN A 31 -24.95 -2.27 -3.58
N ASP A 32 -25.41 -2.25 -2.34
CA ASP A 32 -26.50 -1.37 -1.88
C ASP A 32 -26.15 0.13 -2.04
N GLY A 33 -25.22 0.44 -2.93
CA GLY A 33 -24.73 1.78 -3.21
C GLY A 33 -23.72 2.30 -2.19
N PHE A 34 -23.19 1.44 -1.34
CA PHE A 34 -22.15 1.76 -0.37
C PHE A 34 -20.82 1.09 -0.75
N ALA A 35 -19.73 1.80 -0.47
CA ALA A 35 -18.39 1.22 -0.53
C ALA A 35 -17.49 1.88 0.53
N VAL A 36 -16.40 1.22 0.84
CA VAL A 36 -15.31 1.74 1.67
C VAL A 36 -14.02 1.73 0.89
N ILE A 37 -13.13 2.66 1.24
CA ILE A 37 -11.80 2.76 0.65
C ILE A 37 -10.78 3.21 1.70
N ASP A 38 -9.60 2.59 1.69
CA ASP A 38 -8.39 3.17 2.28
C ASP A 38 -7.60 3.89 1.19
N MET A 39 -7.77 5.21 1.12
CA MET A 39 -7.11 6.05 0.12
C MET A 39 -5.58 5.98 0.23
N ARG A 40 -5.07 5.86 1.46
CA ARG A 40 -3.63 5.80 1.70
C ARG A 40 -3.06 4.48 1.16
N VAL A 41 -3.71 3.37 1.50
CA VAL A 41 -3.33 2.05 0.98
C VAL A 41 -3.48 2.03 -0.54
N ALA A 42 -4.60 2.51 -1.09
CA ALA A 42 -4.85 2.50 -2.53
C ALA A 42 -3.74 3.19 -3.34
N VAL A 43 -3.23 4.33 -2.85
CA VAL A 43 -2.18 5.09 -3.54
C VAL A 43 -0.79 4.53 -3.26
N LEU A 44 -0.46 4.25 -1.99
CA LEU A 44 0.90 3.85 -1.61
C LEU A 44 1.22 2.38 -1.93
N SER A 45 0.22 1.56 -2.29
CA SER A 45 0.43 0.18 -2.75
C SER A 45 0.65 0.07 -4.27
N THR A 46 0.54 1.16 -5.03
CA THR A 46 0.81 1.16 -6.46
C THR A 46 2.28 0.88 -6.79
N GLN A 47 2.53 0.33 -7.98
CA GLN A 47 3.89 0.10 -8.47
C GLN A 47 4.71 1.41 -8.51
N GLN A 48 4.10 2.51 -8.97
CA GLN A 48 4.75 3.82 -9.01
C GLN A 48 5.18 4.29 -7.60
N ALA A 49 4.34 4.07 -6.58
CA ALA A 49 4.70 4.41 -5.20
C ALA A 49 5.85 3.55 -4.68
N GLN A 50 5.82 2.24 -4.96
CA GLN A 50 6.89 1.32 -4.59
C GLN A 50 8.22 1.69 -5.24
N ASP A 51 8.21 2.02 -6.53
CA ASP A 51 9.41 2.46 -7.25
C ASP A 51 9.96 3.79 -6.69
N THR A 52 9.07 4.71 -6.29
CA THR A 52 9.46 5.98 -5.68
C THR A 52 10.09 5.78 -4.29
N PHE A 53 9.53 4.90 -3.46
CA PHE A 53 10.15 4.58 -2.17
C PHE A 53 11.47 3.84 -2.33
N LYS A 54 11.59 2.95 -3.32
CA LYS A 54 12.85 2.30 -3.65
C LYS A 54 13.92 3.32 -4.08
N ALA A 55 13.55 4.29 -4.91
CA ALA A 55 14.45 5.38 -5.28
C ALA A 55 14.87 6.22 -4.06
N LEU A 56 13.98 6.41 -3.07
CA LEU A 56 14.33 7.06 -1.80
C LEU A 56 15.36 6.23 -1.01
N GLU A 57 15.22 4.89 -0.98
CA GLU A 57 16.19 4.01 -0.30
C GLU A 57 17.59 4.07 -0.95
N GLU A 58 17.64 4.34 -2.25
CA GLU A 58 18.87 4.51 -3.03
C GLU A 58 19.44 5.94 -2.96
N ASP A 59 18.71 6.91 -2.39
CA ASP A 59 19.18 8.28 -2.16
C ASP A 59 20.30 8.29 -1.13
N ALA A 60 21.43 8.93 -1.49
CA ALA A 60 22.63 8.89 -0.68
C ALA A 60 22.46 9.50 0.71
N ASP A 61 21.70 10.61 0.81
CA ASP A 61 21.48 11.29 2.09
C ASP A 61 20.53 10.49 2.99
N TYR A 62 19.50 9.87 2.38
CA TYR A 62 18.59 8.99 3.11
C TYR A 62 19.31 7.74 3.60
N ALA A 63 20.05 7.06 2.74
CA ALA A 63 20.83 5.87 3.08
C ALA A 63 21.84 6.16 4.20
N ALA A 64 22.55 7.30 4.14
CA ALA A 64 23.47 7.72 5.18
C ALA A 64 22.78 7.96 6.53
N ASN A 65 21.58 8.56 6.56
CA ASN A 65 20.81 8.72 7.79
C ASN A 65 20.38 7.35 8.36
N VAL A 66 19.96 6.40 7.51
CA VAL A 66 19.59 5.04 7.93
C VAL A 66 20.80 4.32 8.55
N GLU A 67 21.97 4.36 7.91
CA GLU A 67 23.21 3.77 8.43
C GLU A 67 23.62 4.42 9.76
N GLN A 68 23.52 5.75 9.85
CA GLN A 68 23.81 6.48 11.09
C GLN A 68 22.86 6.06 12.22
N ALA A 69 21.57 5.92 11.96
CA ALA A 69 20.59 5.46 12.95
C ALA A 69 20.92 4.05 13.44
N GLN A 70 21.27 3.13 12.54
CA GLN A 70 21.68 1.76 12.89
C GLN A 70 22.95 1.75 13.77
N THR A 71 23.94 2.56 13.41
CA THR A 71 25.20 2.69 14.18
C THR A 71 24.93 3.22 15.58
N LEU A 72 24.15 4.31 15.71
CA LEU A 72 23.79 4.89 17.00
C LEU A 72 23.00 3.91 17.88
N GLN A 73 22.10 3.13 17.27
CA GLN A 73 21.35 2.09 17.96
C GLN A 73 22.28 0.99 18.50
N ALA A 74 23.19 0.47 17.66
CA ALA A 74 24.14 -0.56 18.04
C ALA A 74 25.09 -0.09 19.16
N ASP A 75 25.64 1.12 19.02
CA ASP A 75 26.51 1.71 20.02
C ASP A 75 25.81 1.90 21.38
N ARG A 76 24.56 2.42 21.34
CA ARG A 76 23.74 2.60 22.54
C ARG A 76 23.48 1.27 23.24
N GLN A 77 23.14 0.24 22.46
CA GLN A 77 22.91 -1.10 22.99
C GLN A 77 24.19 -1.68 23.62
N SER A 78 25.31 -1.58 22.94
CA SER A 78 26.62 -2.05 23.46
C SER A 78 27.01 -1.37 24.77
N LEU A 79 26.83 -0.06 24.88
CA LEU A 79 27.07 0.68 26.11
C LEU A 79 26.14 0.23 27.24
N ALA A 80 24.85 -0.01 26.95
CA ALA A 80 23.89 -0.47 27.94
C ALA A 80 24.22 -1.89 28.43
N GLU A 81 24.60 -2.79 27.53
CA GLU A 81 25.02 -4.16 27.85
C GLU A 81 26.30 -4.16 28.72
N THR A 82 27.30 -3.33 28.38
CA THR A 82 28.52 -3.17 29.16
C THR A 82 28.21 -2.66 30.56
N LEU A 83 27.36 -1.64 30.68
CA LEU A 83 26.96 -1.08 31.96
C LEU A 83 26.17 -2.11 32.81
N GLN A 84 25.33 -2.92 32.20
CA GLN A 84 24.59 -3.97 32.90
C GLN A 84 25.50 -5.11 33.37
N LYS A 85 26.49 -5.48 32.56
CA LYS A 85 27.38 -6.62 32.82
C LYS A 85 28.51 -6.28 33.79
N ASP A 86 29.15 -5.13 33.60
CA ASP A 86 30.38 -4.76 34.27
C ASP A 86 30.16 -3.61 35.28
N GLY A 87 28.95 -3.07 35.40
CA GLY A 87 28.65 -1.87 36.21
C GLY A 87 29.03 -1.99 37.70
N GLU A 88 28.97 -3.20 38.26
CA GLU A 88 29.38 -3.43 39.67
C GLU A 88 30.89 -3.32 39.86
N THR A 89 31.69 -3.49 38.81
CA THR A 89 33.17 -3.41 38.86
C THR A 89 33.70 -2.08 38.34
N MET A 90 32.85 -1.26 37.73
CA MET A 90 33.18 0.07 37.21
C MET A 90 33.27 1.11 38.35
N SER A 91 34.08 2.10 38.16
CA SER A 91 34.10 3.29 39.01
C SER A 91 32.81 4.12 38.82
N GLN A 92 32.48 4.95 39.84
CA GLN A 92 31.30 5.84 39.71
C GLN A 92 31.42 6.81 38.53
N GLU A 93 32.62 7.24 38.19
CA GLU A 93 32.89 8.11 37.05
C GLU A 93 32.63 7.38 35.71
N GLU A 94 33.08 6.14 35.57
CA GLU A 94 32.85 5.32 34.38
C GLU A 94 31.36 5.03 34.18
N VAL A 95 30.64 4.72 35.28
CA VAL A 95 29.20 4.54 35.24
C VAL A 95 28.47 5.81 34.75
N ALA A 96 28.84 6.97 35.35
CA ALA A 96 28.26 8.26 35.00
C ALA A 96 28.52 8.63 33.52
N ASN A 97 29.76 8.41 33.06
CA ASN A 97 30.15 8.66 31.68
C ASN A 97 29.40 7.76 30.69
N SER A 98 29.27 6.48 31.03
CA SER A 98 28.49 5.53 30.20
C SER A 98 27.00 5.91 30.11
N GLN A 99 26.40 6.30 31.24
CA GLN A 99 25.02 6.78 31.27
C GLN A 99 24.84 8.05 30.44
N LYS A 100 25.77 8.98 30.52
CA LYS A 100 25.76 10.21 29.73
C LYS A 100 25.88 9.88 28.22
N ALA A 101 26.81 9.00 27.85
CA ALA A 101 27.00 8.58 26.47
C ALA A 101 25.74 7.90 25.90
N ILE A 102 25.05 7.05 26.68
CA ILE A 102 23.77 6.44 26.29
C ILE A 102 22.69 7.51 26.04
N GLN A 103 22.64 8.55 26.92
CA GLN A 103 21.68 9.65 26.75
C GLN A 103 21.97 10.48 25.49
N GLU A 104 23.22 10.80 25.22
CA GLU A 104 23.63 11.55 24.03
C GLU A 104 23.27 10.76 22.75
N LYS A 105 23.67 9.50 22.69
CA LYS A 105 23.32 8.64 21.54
C LYS A 105 21.82 8.45 21.36
N SER A 106 21.03 8.46 22.44
CA SER A 106 19.56 8.39 22.33
C SER A 106 18.96 9.65 21.72
N LYS A 107 19.48 10.83 22.07
CA LYS A 107 19.04 12.10 21.46
C LYS A 107 19.44 12.20 19.99
N ASP A 108 20.68 11.78 19.67
CA ASP A 108 21.15 11.77 18.28
C ASP A 108 20.33 10.79 17.43
N LEU A 109 20.01 9.61 17.97
CA LEU A 109 19.15 8.64 17.31
C LEU A 109 17.74 9.19 17.06
N GLU A 110 17.12 9.83 18.06
CA GLU A 110 15.80 10.46 17.93
C GLU A 110 15.80 11.53 16.82
N PHE A 111 16.84 12.36 16.77
CA PHE A 111 17.00 13.37 15.73
C PHE A 111 17.11 12.77 14.32
N ILE A 112 17.96 11.73 14.16
CA ILE A 112 18.14 11.07 12.86
C ILE A 112 16.88 10.32 12.42
N VAL A 113 16.22 9.60 13.33
CA VAL A 113 14.93 8.93 13.04
C VAL A 113 13.87 9.96 12.63
N GLY A 114 13.83 11.12 13.27
CA GLY A 114 12.95 12.23 12.87
C GLY A 114 13.21 12.71 11.44
N LYS A 115 14.47 12.82 11.01
CA LYS A 115 14.83 13.16 9.62
C LYS A 115 14.38 12.09 8.64
N ILE A 116 14.57 10.81 8.96
CA ILE A 116 14.15 9.68 8.13
C ILE A 116 12.63 9.72 7.95
N GLN A 117 11.87 9.87 9.04
CA GLN A 117 10.40 9.94 9.00
C GLN A 117 9.91 11.16 8.20
N ALA A 118 10.53 12.33 8.39
CA ALA A 118 10.19 13.53 7.63
C ALA A 118 10.36 13.30 6.13
N LYS A 119 11.45 12.64 5.73
CA LYS A 119 11.71 12.34 4.31
C LYS A 119 10.74 11.32 3.72
N GLN A 120 10.38 10.28 4.49
CA GLN A 120 9.34 9.32 4.10
C GLN A 120 7.98 10.00 3.93
N ASN A 121 7.59 10.89 4.87
CA ASN A 121 6.33 11.62 4.79
C ASN A 121 6.31 12.57 3.58
N GLU A 122 7.39 13.32 3.34
CA GLU A 122 7.53 14.16 2.16
C GLU A 122 7.36 13.35 0.86
N THR A 123 8.00 12.19 0.80
CA THR A 123 7.90 11.29 -0.36
C THR A 123 6.45 10.81 -0.55
N ALA A 124 5.78 10.38 0.52
CA ALA A 124 4.38 9.96 0.46
C ALA A 124 3.47 11.10 0.01
N GLU A 125 3.65 12.31 0.53
CA GLU A 125 2.88 13.49 0.13
C GLU A 125 3.09 13.85 -1.35
N ASN A 126 4.32 13.74 -1.85
CA ASN A 126 4.63 13.93 -3.27
C ASN A 126 3.91 12.91 -4.15
N ILE A 127 3.95 11.62 -3.77
CA ILE A 127 3.23 10.54 -4.48
C ILE A 127 1.73 10.88 -4.54
N PHE A 128 1.11 11.24 -3.41
CA PHE A 128 -0.31 11.63 -3.37
C PHE A 128 -0.62 12.81 -4.28
N ARG A 129 0.21 13.85 -4.23
CA ARG A 129 0.02 15.03 -5.06
C ARG A 129 0.07 14.70 -6.55
N ASP A 130 1.05 13.89 -6.94
CA ASP A 130 1.29 13.55 -8.35
C ASP A 130 0.21 12.60 -8.88
N MET A 131 -0.30 11.69 -8.06
CA MET A 131 -1.34 10.74 -8.44
C MET A 131 -2.77 11.27 -8.29
N ASN A 132 -2.98 12.41 -7.60
CA ASN A 132 -4.31 12.93 -7.30
C ASN A 132 -5.21 13.14 -8.53
N PRO A 133 -4.74 13.69 -9.67
CA PRO A 133 -5.59 13.83 -10.85
C PRO A 133 -6.12 12.48 -11.39
N SER A 134 -5.25 11.48 -11.46
CA SER A 134 -5.61 10.12 -11.89
C SER A 134 -6.57 9.45 -10.90
N LEU A 135 -6.30 9.61 -9.61
CA LEU A 135 -7.12 9.08 -8.53
C LEU A 135 -8.54 9.63 -8.58
N GLN A 136 -8.73 10.95 -8.74
CA GLN A 136 -10.06 11.55 -8.83
C GLN A 136 -10.83 11.06 -10.05
N LYS A 137 -10.17 10.94 -11.20
CA LYS A 137 -10.78 10.41 -12.42
C LYS A 137 -11.23 8.97 -12.21
N ILE A 138 -10.34 8.10 -11.72
CA ILE A 138 -10.61 6.68 -11.47
C ILE A 138 -11.75 6.51 -10.47
N LEU A 139 -11.75 7.26 -9.37
CA LEU A 139 -12.84 7.21 -8.40
C LEU A 139 -14.18 7.57 -9.06
N SER A 140 -14.22 8.65 -9.85
CA SER A 140 -15.46 9.06 -10.54
C SER A 140 -15.98 7.95 -11.47
N GLU A 141 -15.10 7.33 -12.26
CA GLU A 141 -15.44 6.26 -13.18
C GLU A 141 -15.91 4.99 -12.45
N LEU A 142 -15.18 4.59 -11.39
CA LEU A 142 -15.50 3.40 -10.62
C LEU A 142 -16.81 3.53 -9.84
N LEU A 143 -17.03 4.70 -9.20
CA LEU A 143 -18.28 4.98 -8.49
C LEU A 143 -19.48 4.94 -9.41
N ALA A 144 -19.36 5.48 -10.63
CA ALA A 144 -20.41 5.43 -11.64
C ALA A 144 -20.65 3.99 -12.13
N ALA A 145 -19.59 3.26 -12.46
CA ALA A 145 -19.69 1.90 -12.99
C ALA A 145 -20.28 0.92 -11.97
N LYS A 146 -19.92 1.03 -10.70
CA LYS A 146 -20.42 0.18 -9.61
C LYS A 146 -21.71 0.72 -8.96
N GLN A 147 -22.25 1.85 -9.44
CA GLN A 147 -23.44 2.51 -8.89
C GLN A 147 -23.33 2.84 -7.40
N ILE A 148 -22.11 3.17 -6.95
CA ILE A 148 -21.83 3.54 -5.56
C ILE A 148 -22.37 4.96 -5.33
N LYS A 149 -23.22 5.11 -4.30
CA LYS A 149 -23.85 6.38 -3.92
C LYS A 149 -23.17 7.01 -2.69
N VAL A 150 -22.53 6.17 -1.88
CA VAL A 150 -21.82 6.60 -0.66
C VAL A 150 -20.49 5.87 -0.61
N LEU A 151 -19.40 6.63 -0.60
CA LEU A 151 -18.05 6.14 -0.37
C LEU A 151 -17.59 6.63 1.01
N LEU A 152 -17.17 5.71 1.85
CA LEU A 152 -16.67 6.00 3.20
C LEU A 152 -15.18 5.69 3.29
N ALA A 153 -14.46 6.45 4.10
CA ALA A 153 -13.11 6.09 4.47
C ALA A 153 -13.13 4.82 5.33
N ARG A 154 -12.24 3.88 5.05
CA ARG A 154 -12.19 2.57 5.71
C ARG A 154 -12.04 2.68 7.23
N ASP A 155 -11.27 3.64 7.71
CA ASP A 155 -11.01 3.91 9.13
C ASP A 155 -12.22 4.48 9.89
N THR A 156 -13.21 5.01 9.18
CA THR A 156 -14.46 5.52 9.78
C THR A 156 -15.53 4.43 9.95
N ALA A 157 -15.37 3.30 9.28
CA ALA A 157 -16.29 2.18 9.37
C ALA A 157 -15.87 1.23 10.51
N ILE A 158 -16.75 1.02 11.48
CA ILE A 158 -16.53 0.03 12.55
C ILE A 158 -16.41 -1.37 11.97
N PHE A 159 -17.24 -1.67 10.96
CA PHE A 159 -17.23 -2.92 10.20
C PHE A 159 -17.63 -2.62 8.76
N ALA A 160 -16.95 -3.26 7.82
CA ALA A 160 -17.35 -3.30 6.42
C ALA A 160 -17.08 -4.70 5.88
N ASP A 161 -18.04 -5.22 5.10
CA ASP A 161 -17.84 -6.46 4.38
C ASP A 161 -16.68 -6.26 3.38
N PRO A 162 -15.73 -7.21 3.26
CA PRO A 162 -14.64 -7.12 2.28
C PRO A 162 -15.10 -6.88 0.84
N ALA A 163 -16.31 -7.35 0.48
CA ALA A 163 -16.89 -7.12 -0.85
C ALA A 163 -17.25 -5.65 -1.12
N LEU A 164 -17.34 -4.82 -0.07
CA LEU A 164 -17.59 -3.37 -0.19
C LEU A 164 -16.28 -2.56 -0.28
N ASP A 165 -15.14 -3.18 -0.06
CA ASP A 165 -13.84 -2.51 -0.09
C ASP A 165 -13.33 -2.42 -1.54
N ILE A 166 -13.17 -1.19 -2.02
CA ILE A 166 -12.71 -0.91 -3.39
C ILE A 166 -11.23 -0.47 -3.44
N THR A 167 -10.50 -0.63 -2.34
CA THR A 167 -9.10 -0.20 -2.23
C THR A 167 -8.23 -0.84 -3.32
N ASP A 168 -8.29 -2.16 -3.47
CA ASP A 168 -7.50 -2.92 -4.45
C ASP A 168 -7.92 -2.62 -5.90
N ASP A 169 -9.21 -2.39 -6.14
CA ASP A 169 -9.70 -1.99 -7.46
C ASP A 169 -9.09 -0.65 -7.88
N VAL A 170 -9.07 0.33 -6.97
CA VAL A 170 -8.47 1.65 -7.22
C VAL A 170 -6.96 1.54 -7.43
N THR A 171 -6.24 0.75 -6.61
CA THR A 171 -4.80 0.49 -6.80
C THR A 171 -4.51 -0.05 -8.19
N SER A 172 -5.25 -1.09 -8.59
CA SER A 172 -5.08 -1.73 -9.91
C SER A 172 -5.36 -0.77 -11.07
N MET A 173 -6.39 0.06 -10.96
CA MET A 173 -6.71 1.06 -11.98
C MET A 173 -5.66 2.18 -12.05
N LEU A 174 -5.07 2.58 -10.93
CA LEU A 174 -3.97 3.53 -10.90
C LEU A 174 -2.72 2.98 -11.59
N ASP A 175 -2.38 1.71 -11.36
CA ASP A 175 -1.25 1.05 -12.01
C ASP A 175 -1.45 0.94 -13.53
N VAL A 176 -2.67 0.60 -13.98
CA VAL A 176 -3.00 0.60 -15.41
C VAL A 176 -2.90 2.00 -16.01
N ALA A 177 -3.40 3.03 -15.33
CA ALA A 177 -3.33 4.40 -15.81
C ALA A 177 -1.88 4.90 -15.93
N ALA A 178 -1.00 4.54 -14.99
CA ALA A 178 0.41 4.87 -15.02
C ALA A 178 1.14 4.16 -16.18
N SER A 179 0.82 2.89 -16.46
CA SER A 179 1.44 2.15 -17.56
C SER A 179 1.11 2.74 -18.93
N VAL A 180 -0.16 3.16 -19.14
CA VAL A 180 -0.61 3.79 -20.40
C VAL A 180 0.01 5.19 -20.61
N ALA A 181 0.29 5.91 -19.54
CA ALA A 181 0.91 7.25 -19.64
C ALA A 181 2.41 7.20 -20.00
N ASN A 182 3.06 6.04 -19.85
CA ASN A 182 4.48 5.82 -20.12
C ASN A 182 4.75 5.17 -21.52
N GLU A 183 3.70 4.84 -22.27
CA GLU A 183 3.77 4.39 -23.68
C GLU A 183 3.63 5.56 -24.67
#